data_c00b4ac102872b39d53aa90b558c8c64
#
_entry.id   c00b4ac102872b39d53aa90b558c8c64
#
_cell.length_a   1.000
_cell.length_b   1.000
_cell.length_c   1.000
_cell.angle_alpha   90.00
_cell.angle_beta   90.00
_cell.angle_gamma   90.00
#
_symmetry.space_group_name_H-M   'P 1'
#
loop_
_entity.id
_entity.type
_entity.pdbx_description
1 polymer ?
#
loop_
_entity_poly.entity_id
_entity_poly.type
_entity_poly.pdbx_seq_one_letter_code
_entity_poly.pdbx_strand_id
1 'polypeptide(L)'
;MIETTHVGSLPRGPELTPMLIARDRYVTGNAAEDEVFDEAEFDRLVQNAVDEAVARQVLAGVSVVSDGELGKVGYSTYVIERLSGFGGHTPRKPAQDLAQVPELAEKLSHIMGAQEFTRASAIGKVELVNLQPLHDDIRRFKLALERHGSGTKAFMNAASPGLITAFQPNAFYPSHEAYLADLVAAMQPEYEAIAAAGFQLQLDCPDLAMSRHTGYQDMTEAEFLKTIAANVEALNAATANIAPEAMRMHVCWGNYEGPHDFDIPLEAIIETVLSARPATILFEAANPRHEHEWAVWKTADTSGKVLAPGLIDSCTNYIETAELIAQRIERYAAFVGKDRVVASSDCGFGTFAGYGKVDPAVAWKKLSALREGADIADKRIG
;
A
#
# COMPACT_ATOMS: atom_id res chain seq x y z
N MET A 1 -0.97 -25.59 1.81
CA MET A 1 0.27 -24.78 1.89
C MET A 1 -0.13 -23.35 2.23
N ILE A 2 0.48 -22.75 3.25
CA ILE A 2 0.25 -21.35 3.63
C ILE A 2 0.85 -20.44 2.56
N GLU A 3 0.05 -19.54 2.00
CA GLU A 3 0.49 -18.60 0.98
C GLU A 3 1.34 -17.49 1.59
N THR A 4 2.29 -16.96 0.81
CA THR A 4 3.12 -15.82 1.16
C THR A 4 2.93 -14.69 0.17
N THR A 5 2.95 -13.47 0.66
CA THR A 5 2.80 -12.24 -0.14
C THR A 5 3.55 -11.08 0.53
N HIS A 6 3.37 -9.88 0.01
CA HIS A 6 3.81 -8.62 0.62
C HIS A 6 2.80 -7.51 0.29
N VAL A 7 3.02 -6.31 0.81
CA VAL A 7 2.05 -5.21 0.67
C VAL A 7 2.09 -4.54 -0.70
N GLY A 8 3.18 -4.61 -1.44
CA GLY A 8 3.22 -4.07 -2.83
C GLY A 8 4.56 -3.47 -3.19
N SER A 9 4.88 -2.28 -2.70
CA SER A 9 6.08 -1.58 -3.15
C SER A 9 7.37 -2.31 -2.78
N LEU A 10 8.25 -2.45 -3.76
CA LEU A 10 9.55 -3.08 -3.65
C LEU A 10 10.68 -2.05 -3.84
N PRO A 11 11.91 -2.34 -3.38
CA PRO A 11 13.03 -1.42 -3.55
C PRO A 11 13.29 -1.07 -5.01
N ARG A 12 13.44 0.21 -5.29
CA ARG A 12 13.75 0.74 -6.63
C ARG A 12 15.27 0.85 -6.82
N GLY A 13 15.71 0.48 -8.01
CA GLY A 13 17.11 0.62 -8.39
C GLY A 13 17.56 2.08 -8.56
N PRO A 14 18.88 2.33 -8.52
CA PRO A 14 19.44 3.68 -8.60
C PRO A 14 19.18 4.39 -9.95
N GLU A 15 18.96 3.63 -11.02
CA GLU A 15 18.64 4.20 -12.34
C GLU A 15 17.17 4.58 -12.47
N LEU A 16 16.27 3.79 -11.87
CA LEU A 16 14.83 3.98 -11.96
C LEU A 16 14.34 5.16 -11.11
N THR A 17 14.89 5.33 -9.92
CA THR A 17 14.44 6.36 -8.97
C THR A 17 14.49 7.79 -9.55
N PRO A 18 15.60 8.26 -10.17
CA PRO A 18 15.65 9.59 -10.81
C PRO A 18 14.63 9.73 -11.94
N MET A 19 14.41 8.67 -12.71
CA MET A 19 13.47 8.68 -13.83
C MET A 19 12.02 8.80 -13.36
N LEU A 20 11.63 8.12 -12.28
CA LEU A 20 10.31 8.26 -11.67
C LEU A 20 10.07 9.69 -11.14
N ILE A 21 11.08 10.30 -10.55
CA ILE A 21 11.01 11.68 -10.06
C ILE A 21 10.91 12.68 -11.23
N ALA A 22 11.67 12.47 -12.29
CA ALA A 22 11.58 13.29 -13.50
C ALA A 22 10.19 13.17 -14.15
N ARG A 23 9.63 11.96 -14.20
CA ARG A 23 8.28 11.73 -14.68
C ARG A 23 7.22 12.46 -13.83
N ASP A 24 7.32 12.39 -12.51
CA ASP A 24 6.38 13.09 -11.60
C ASP A 24 6.40 14.59 -11.86
N ARG A 25 7.58 15.20 -12.00
CA ARG A 25 7.71 16.62 -12.35
C ARG A 25 7.11 16.94 -13.70
N TYR A 26 7.35 16.09 -14.69
CA TYR A 26 6.81 16.27 -16.06
C TYR A 26 5.27 16.22 -16.05
N VAL A 27 4.70 15.20 -15.43
CA VAL A 27 3.23 15.00 -15.36
C VAL A 27 2.53 16.09 -14.55
N THR A 28 3.15 16.56 -13.46
CA THR A 28 2.59 17.61 -12.59
C THR A 28 2.85 19.02 -13.10
N GLY A 29 3.55 19.19 -14.22
CA GLY A 29 3.89 20.50 -14.78
C GLY A 29 4.96 21.26 -13.98
N ASN A 30 5.74 20.55 -13.15
CA ASN A 30 6.84 21.10 -12.35
C ASN A 30 8.22 20.84 -12.97
N ALA A 31 8.28 20.30 -14.19
CA ALA A 31 9.52 20.14 -14.94
C ALA A 31 10.08 21.51 -15.36
N ALA A 32 11.41 21.63 -15.47
CA ALA A 32 12.03 22.82 -16.02
C ALA A 32 11.67 22.97 -17.53
N GLU A 33 11.65 24.21 -18.03
CA GLU A 33 11.23 24.50 -19.43
C GLU A 33 12.08 23.76 -20.48
N ASP A 34 13.32 23.43 -20.16
CA ASP A 34 14.28 22.73 -21.03
C ASP A 34 14.40 21.23 -20.69
N GLU A 35 13.67 20.73 -19.68
CA GLU A 35 13.69 19.33 -19.28
C GLU A 35 12.85 18.49 -20.26
N VAL A 36 13.51 17.61 -21.01
CA VAL A 36 12.85 16.68 -21.93
C VAL A 36 12.75 15.33 -21.25
N PHE A 37 11.52 14.79 -21.12
CA PHE A 37 11.30 13.45 -20.59
C PHE A 37 11.36 12.40 -21.70
N ASP A 38 12.17 11.36 -21.52
CA ASP A 38 12.31 10.24 -22.46
C ASP A 38 11.37 9.09 -22.05
N GLU A 39 10.17 9.07 -22.64
CA GLU A 39 9.16 8.03 -22.40
C GLU A 39 9.64 6.63 -22.81
N ALA A 40 10.46 6.50 -23.85
CA ALA A 40 10.95 5.19 -24.30
C ALA A 40 11.96 4.61 -23.31
N GLU A 41 12.86 5.46 -22.81
CA GLU A 41 13.81 5.06 -21.78
C GLU A 41 13.12 4.75 -20.45
N PHE A 42 12.11 5.54 -20.07
CA PHE A 42 11.26 5.25 -18.92
C PHE A 42 10.58 3.87 -19.02
N ASP A 43 9.92 3.59 -20.16
CA ASP A 43 9.25 2.30 -20.38
C ASP A 43 10.23 1.14 -20.28
N ARG A 44 11.43 1.29 -20.86
CA ARG A 44 12.49 0.28 -20.81
C ARG A 44 12.99 0.02 -19.38
N LEU A 45 13.24 1.07 -18.61
CA LEU A 45 13.72 0.96 -17.23
C LEU A 45 12.68 0.31 -16.31
N VAL A 46 11.42 0.73 -16.43
CA VAL A 46 10.31 0.15 -15.65
C VAL A 46 10.14 -1.32 -16.01
N GLN A 47 10.12 -1.68 -17.31
CA GLN A 47 9.99 -3.09 -17.72
C GLN A 47 11.10 -3.95 -17.13
N ASN A 48 12.37 -3.50 -17.20
CA ASN A 48 13.50 -4.24 -16.65
C ASN A 48 13.37 -4.41 -15.12
N ALA A 49 12.94 -3.36 -14.43
CA ALA A 49 12.76 -3.40 -12.99
C ALA A 49 11.63 -4.35 -12.57
N VAL A 50 10.50 -4.35 -13.29
CA VAL A 50 9.37 -5.27 -13.05
C VAL A 50 9.78 -6.72 -13.35
N ASP A 51 10.50 -6.97 -14.45
CA ASP A 51 11.05 -8.30 -14.78
C ASP A 51 11.94 -8.83 -13.64
N GLU A 52 12.88 -8.02 -13.16
CA GLU A 52 13.76 -8.37 -12.05
C GLU A 52 12.98 -8.62 -10.75
N ALA A 53 12.01 -7.75 -10.45
CA ALA A 53 11.20 -7.88 -9.23
C ALA A 53 10.36 -9.15 -9.21
N VAL A 54 9.71 -9.51 -10.32
CA VAL A 54 8.95 -10.76 -10.43
C VAL A 54 9.89 -11.96 -10.29
N ALA A 55 11.03 -11.97 -10.98
CA ALA A 55 12.01 -13.05 -10.88
C ALA A 55 12.50 -13.24 -9.43
N ARG A 56 12.82 -12.16 -8.72
CA ARG A 56 13.28 -12.20 -7.32
C ARG A 56 12.20 -12.66 -6.34
N GLN A 57 10.94 -12.22 -6.54
CA GLN A 57 9.82 -12.69 -5.73
C GLN A 57 9.61 -14.19 -5.86
N VAL A 58 9.64 -14.71 -7.09
CA VAL A 58 9.52 -16.14 -7.36
C VAL A 58 10.70 -16.91 -6.74
N LEU A 59 11.94 -16.39 -6.88
CA LEU A 59 13.13 -17.01 -6.27
C LEU A 59 13.05 -17.01 -4.75
N ALA A 60 12.50 -15.98 -4.13
CA ALA A 60 12.27 -15.89 -2.68
C ALA A 60 11.10 -16.79 -2.22
N GLY A 61 10.36 -17.42 -3.13
CA GLY A 61 9.24 -18.30 -2.81
C GLY A 61 7.93 -17.56 -2.47
N VAL A 62 7.78 -16.30 -2.88
CA VAL A 62 6.53 -15.55 -2.71
C VAL A 62 5.44 -16.17 -3.56
N SER A 63 4.30 -16.52 -2.95
CA SER A 63 3.19 -17.23 -3.62
C SER A 63 2.29 -16.30 -4.43
N VAL A 64 2.11 -15.07 -3.97
CA VAL A 64 1.28 -14.04 -4.62
C VAL A 64 2.15 -12.81 -4.84
N VAL A 65 2.59 -12.61 -6.08
CA VAL A 65 3.57 -11.59 -6.48
C VAL A 65 2.91 -10.30 -6.98
N SER A 66 3.67 -9.20 -7.06
CA SER A 66 3.24 -7.93 -7.67
C SER A 66 4.28 -7.37 -8.63
N ASP A 67 3.92 -6.28 -9.32
CA ASP A 67 4.84 -5.46 -10.11
C ASP A 67 5.81 -4.62 -9.25
N GLY A 68 5.67 -4.67 -7.92
CA GLY A 68 6.48 -3.91 -6.98
C GLY A 68 6.21 -2.41 -6.98
N GLU A 69 5.15 -1.95 -7.64
CA GLU A 69 4.83 -0.52 -7.84
C GLU A 69 5.97 0.25 -8.54
N LEU A 70 6.75 -0.43 -9.37
CA LEU A 70 7.98 0.11 -9.95
C LEU A 70 7.72 1.13 -11.06
N GLY A 71 6.49 1.18 -11.61
CA GLY A 71 6.05 2.22 -12.54
C GLY A 71 5.52 3.49 -11.86
N LYS A 72 5.37 3.49 -10.53
CA LYS A 72 4.75 4.58 -9.77
C LYS A 72 5.79 5.34 -8.95
N VAL A 73 5.70 6.66 -8.91
CA VAL A 73 6.53 7.51 -8.04
C VAL A 73 6.17 7.30 -6.56
N GLY A 74 4.90 7.00 -6.29
CA GLY A 74 4.38 6.70 -4.97
C GLY A 74 2.96 6.17 -5.02
N TYR A 75 2.57 5.39 -4.03
CA TYR A 75 1.28 4.69 -3.97
C TYR A 75 0.05 5.61 -3.91
N SER A 76 0.22 6.87 -3.52
CA SER A 76 -0.87 7.84 -3.33
C SER A 76 -0.84 9.01 -4.31
N THR A 77 0.31 9.28 -4.94
CA THR A 77 0.51 10.46 -5.83
C THR A 77 0.26 10.15 -7.29
N TYR A 78 0.37 8.90 -7.70
CA TYR A 78 0.18 8.47 -9.09
C TYR A 78 -1.21 8.80 -9.66
N VAL A 79 -2.22 8.98 -8.81
CA VAL A 79 -3.59 9.29 -9.25
C VAL A 79 -3.70 10.60 -9.99
N ILE A 80 -2.79 11.57 -9.76
CA ILE A 80 -2.76 12.87 -10.44
C ILE A 80 -2.54 12.72 -11.95
N GLU A 81 -1.83 11.67 -12.37
CA GLU A 81 -1.62 11.34 -13.78
C GLU A 81 -2.89 10.82 -14.47
N ARG A 82 -3.80 10.23 -13.70
CA ARG A 82 -4.98 9.51 -14.22
C ARG A 82 -6.26 10.30 -14.07
N LEU A 83 -6.34 11.19 -13.07
CA LEU A 83 -7.52 11.93 -12.70
C LEU A 83 -7.31 13.44 -12.86
N SER A 84 -8.36 14.14 -13.30
CA SER A 84 -8.42 15.62 -13.29
C SER A 84 -8.85 16.17 -11.94
N GLY A 85 -8.92 17.50 -11.84
CA GLY A 85 -9.43 18.20 -10.66
C GLY A 85 -8.41 18.44 -9.56
N PHE A 86 -7.18 17.97 -9.72
CA PHE A 86 -6.09 18.18 -8.77
C PHE A 86 -5.15 19.31 -9.21
N GLY A 87 -4.65 20.08 -8.23
CA GLY A 87 -3.69 21.13 -8.49
C GLY A 87 -3.26 21.88 -7.22
N GLY A 88 -2.42 22.92 -7.42
CA GLY A 88 -1.87 23.69 -6.32
C GLY A 88 -0.85 22.92 -5.50
N HIS A 89 -0.42 23.54 -4.39
CA HIS A 89 0.47 22.93 -3.42
C HIS A 89 -0.05 23.20 -2.02
N THR A 90 -0.34 22.13 -1.29
CA THR A 90 -0.77 22.22 0.11
C THR A 90 0.33 21.67 1.00
N PRO A 91 0.87 22.46 1.96
CA PRO A 91 1.86 21.97 2.89
C PRO A 91 1.34 20.76 3.67
N ARG A 92 2.18 19.74 3.79
CA ARG A 92 1.85 18.58 4.62
C ARG A 92 2.12 18.91 6.08
N LYS A 93 1.13 18.67 6.95
CA LYS A 93 1.39 18.70 8.39
C LYS A 93 2.32 17.53 8.74
N PRO A 94 3.33 17.72 9.60
CA PRO A 94 4.11 16.60 10.12
C PRO A 94 3.18 15.63 10.87
N ALA A 95 3.55 14.37 10.93
CA ALA A 95 2.87 13.42 11.81
C ALA A 95 2.94 13.91 13.25
N GLN A 96 1.88 13.70 14.02
CA GLN A 96 1.69 14.29 15.34
C GLN A 96 2.79 13.86 16.33
N ASP A 97 3.23 12.63 16.26
CA ASP A 97 4.35 12.08 17.03
C ASP A 97 5.69 12.74 16.68
N LEU A 98 5.98 12.89 15.38
CA LEU A 98 7.21 13.53 14.90
C LEU A 98 7.25 15.03 15.21
N ALA A 99 6.10 15.70 15.26
CA ALA A 99 6.03 17.10 15.65
C ALA A 99 6.50 17.35 17.10
N GLN A 100 6.45 16.32 17.95
CA GLN A 100 6.91 16.40 19.35
C GLN A 100 8.41 16.11 19.51
N VAL A 101 9.05 15.54 18.50
CA VAL A 101 10.47 15.16 18.51
C VAL A 101 11.18 15.69 17.25
N PRO A 102 11.30 17.01 17.08
CA PRO A 102 11.76 17.64 15.84
C PRO A 102 13.17 17.20 15.40
N GLU A 103 14.07 16.91 16.36
CA GLU A 103 15.41 16.40 16.05
C GLU A 103 15.37 14.99 15.41
N LEU A 104 14.43 14.14 15.84
CA LEU A 104 14.20 12.85 15.20
C LEU A 104 13.58 13.03 13.83
N ALA A 105 12.60 13.92 13.69
CA ALA A 105 11.98 14.23 12.41
C ALA A 105 13.00 14.67 11.36
N GLU A 106 13.95 15.55 11.75
CA GLU A 106 15.05 15.99 10.89
C GLU A 106 15.97 14.83 10.49
N LYS A 107 16.39 13.98 11.44
CA LYS A 107 17.20 12.80 11.14
C LYS A 107 16.49 11.85 10.17
N LEU A 108 15.20 11.59 10.40
CA LEU A 108 14.41 10.72 9.54
C LEU A 108 14.26 11.32 8.13
N SER A 109 14.06 12.62 7.99
CA SER A 109 13.99 13.28 6.69
C SER A 109 15.27 13.09 5.86
N HIS A 110 16.43 13.14 6.49
CA HIS A 110 17.72 12.87 5.84
C HIS A 110 17.90 11.40 5.41
N ILE A 111 17.49 10.47 6.28
CA ILE A 111 17.61 9.02 6.00
C ILE A 111 16.61 8.59 4.92
N MET A 112 15.41 9.15 4.97
CA MET A 112 14.31 8.75 4.08
C MET A 112 14.36 9.42 2.71
N GLY A 113 15.31 10.31 2.47
CA GLY A 113 15.38 11.13 1.26
C GLY A 113 14.20 12.12 1.26
N ALA A 114 14.41 13.32 1.80
CA ALA A 114 13.42 14.40 1.77
C ALA A 114 13.20 14.86 0.33
N GLN A 115 12.37 14.14 -0.40
CA GLN A 115 11.81 14.61 -1.65
C GLN A 115 10.52 15.36 -1.30
N GLU A 116 10.48 16.65 -1.57
CA GLU A 116 9.25 17.42 -1.53
C GLU A 116 8.36 16.97 -2.69
N PHE A 117 7.54 15.96 -2.43
CA PHE A 117 6.47 15.62 -3.38
C PHE A 117 5.42 16.74 -3.33
N THR A 118 5.05 17.23 -4.51
CA THR A 118 3.96 18.18 -4.64
C THR A 118 2.67 17.54 -4.12
N ARG A 119 2.13 18.08 -3.05
CA ARG A 119 0.83 17.67 -2.54
C ARG A 119 -0.25 18.53 -3.19
N ALA A 120 -0.81 18.04 -4.26
CA ALA A 120 -1.97 18.67 -4.88
C ALA A 120 -3.20 18.57 -3.97
N SER A 121 -4.13 19.53 -4.12
CA SER A 121 -5.47 19.49 -3.53
C SER A 121 -6.50 19.25 -4.61
N ALA A 122 -7.69 18.78 -4.22
CA ALA A 122 -8.85 18.80 -5.10
C ALA A 122 -9.34 20.27 -5.25
N ILE A 123 -9.04 20.87 -6.38
CA ILE A 123 -9.39 22.28 -6.72
C ILE A 123 -10.47 22.39 -7.81
N GLY A 124 -10.95 21.26 -8.30
CA GLY A 124 -11.99 21.13 -9.32
C GLY A 124 -12.68 19.79 -9.22
N LYS A 125 -13.61 19.52 -10.13
CA LYS A 125 -14.27 18.22 -10.22
C LYS A 125 -13.27 17.13 -10.58
N VAL A 126 -13.26 16.05 -9.80
CA VAL A 126 -12.40 14.89 -10.03
C VAL A 126 -13.09 13.94 -11.01
N GLU A 127 -12.44 13.68 -12.12
CA GLU A 127 -12.92 12.78 -13.17
C GLU A 127 -11.75 11.96 -13.71
N LEU A 128 -12.03 10.74 -14.14
CA LEU A 128 -11.06 9.91 -14.85
C LEU A 128 -10.76 10.55 -16.23
N VAL A 129 -9.49 10.79 -16.51
CA VAL A 129 -9.06 11.37 -17.81
C VAL A 129 -8.12 10.46 -18.60
N ASN A 130 -7.39 9.58 -17.92
CA ASN A 130 -6.39 8.75 -18.60
C ASN A 130 -6.14 7.42 -17.87
N LEU A 131 -6.48 6.30 -18.51
CA LEU A 131 -6.15 4.95 -18.03
C LEU A 131 -4.91 4.34 -18.71
N GLN A 132 -4.29 5.03 -19.66
CA GLN A 132 -3.15 4.47 -20.38
C GLN A 132 -1.99 4.08 -19.46
N PRO A 133 -1.61 4.88 -18.44
CA PRO A 133 -0.56 4.48 -17.50
C PRO A 133 -0.87 3.15 -16.78
N LEU A 134 -2.14 2.91 -16.42
CA LEU A 134 -2.55 1.63 -15.84
C LEU A 134 -2.42 0.47 -16.84
N HIS A 135 -2.85 0.68 -18.08
CA HIS A 135 -2.73 -0.35 -19.11
C HIS A 135 -1.28 -0.70 -19.41
N ASP A 136 -0.37 0.28 -19.36
CA ASP A 136 1.05 0.05 -19.50
C ASP A 136 1.63 -0.73 -18.31
N ASP A 137 1.23 -0.41 -17.08
CA ASP A 137 1.62 -1.18 -15.88
C ASP A 137 1.12 -2.63 -15.97
N ILE A 138 -0.15 -2.84 -16.34
CA ILE A 138 -0.72 -4.18 -16.56
C ILE A 138 0.05 -4.95 -17.64
N ARG A 139 0.37 -4.29 -18.75
CA ARG A 139 1.13 -4.91 -19.86
C ARG A 139 2.52 -5.34 -19.40
N ARG A 140 3.26 -4.46 -18.72
CA ARG A 140 4.61 -4.73 -18.22
C ARG A 140 4.59 -5.90 -17.23
N PHE A 141 3.63 -5.91 -16.33
CA PHE A 141 3.51 -6.96 -15.34
C PHE A 141 3.14 -8.30 -15.95
N LYS A 142 2.21 -8.35 -16.92
CA LYS A 142 1.90 -9.57 -17.66
C LYS A 142 3.12 -10.15 -18.38
N LEU A 143 3.90 -9.30 -19.05
CA LEU A 143 5.14 -9.73 -19.71
C LEU A 143 6.16 -10.32 -18.71
N ALA A 144 6.30 -9.69 -17.54
CA ALA A 144 7.19 -10.19 -16.49
C ALA A 144 6.72 -11.54 -15.93
N LEU A 145 5.41 -11.72 -15.73
CA LEU A 145 4.82 -12.99 -15.29
C LEU A 145 5.04 -14.09 -16.34
N GLU A 146 4.84 -13.81 -17.62
CA GLU A 146 5.11 -14.77 -18.70
C GLU A 146 6.58 -15.25 -18.70
N ARG A 147 7.51 -14.34 -18.44
CA ARG A 147 8.97 -14.61 -18.45
C ARG A 147 9.46 -15.32 -17.19
N HIS A 148 8.95 -14.95 -16.04
CA HIS A 148 9.57 -15.29 -14.75
C HIS A 148 8.60 -15.92 -13.74
N GLY A 149 7.29 -15.72 -13.88
CA GLY A 149 6.29 -16.08 -12.87
C GLY A 149 5.11 -16.89 -13.44
N SER A 150 5.31 -17.68 -14.51
CA SER A 150 4.24 -18.45 -15.13
C SER A 150 3.52 -19.34 -14.11
N GLY A 151 2.18 -19.15 -13.99
CA GLY A 151 1.33 -19.88 -13.05
C GLY A 151 1.32 -19.35 -11.63
N THR A 152 2.09 -18.31 -11.32
CA THR A 152 2.09 -17.66 -9.99
C THR A 152 0.87 -16.74 -9.86
N LYS A 153 0.21 -16.74 -8.69
CA LYS A 153 -0.83 -15.76 -8.40
C LYS A 153 -0.24 -14.35 -8.35
N ALA A 154 -1.03 -13.37 -8.73
CA ALA A 154 -0.56 -11.99 -8.82
C ALA A 154 -1.60 -10.99 -8.30
N PHE A 155 -1.11 -9.87 -7.75
CA PHE A 155 -1.92 -8.74 -7.33
C PHE A 155 -1.36 -7.42 -7.85
N MET A 156 -2.22 -6.40 -7.92
CA MET A 156 -1.82 -5.04 -8.27
C MET A 156 -2.50 -4.04 -7.32
N ASN A 157 -1.73 -3.05 -6.87
CA ASN A 157 -2.16 -2.01 -5.93
C ASN A 157 -2.93 -0.88 -6.62
N ALA A 158 -3.95 -0.37 -5.92
CA ALA A 158 -4.63 0.87 -6.23
C ALA A 158 -4.95 1.67 -4.97
N ALA A 159 -4.95 3.00 -5.08
CA ALA A 159 -5.34 3.90 -4.01
C ALA A 159 -6.84 3.76 -3.72
N SER A 160 -7.24 3.70 -2.43
CA SER A 160 -8.65 3.78 -2.06
C SER A 160 -9.20 5.21 -2.21
N PRO A 161 -10.51 5.42 -2.35
CA PRO A 161 -11.10 6.76 -2.35
C PRO A 161 -10.75 7.55 -1.08
N GLY A 162 -10.77 6.90 0.09
CA GLY A 162 -10.38 7.51 1.36
C GLY A 162 -8.92 7.92 1.40
N LEU A 163 -8.01 7.09 0.89
CA LEU A 163 -6.60 7.45 0.76
C LEU A 163 -6.43 8.72 -0.08
N ILE A 164 -7.13 8.82 -1.20
CA ILE A 164 -7.03 10.00 -2.07
C ILE A 164 -7.49 11.26 -1.31
N THR A 165 -8.58 11.21 -0.56
CA THR A 165 -9.04 12.37 0.23
C THR A 165 -8.04 12.80 1.31
N ALA A 166 -7.31 11.86 1.90
CA ALA A 166 -6.32 12.14 2.93
C ALA A 166 -5.02 12.75 2.35
N PHE A 167 -4.63 12.34 1.14
CA PHE A 167 -3.41 12.82 0.49
C PHE A 167 -3.63 14.03 -0.42
N GLN A 168 -4.78 14.15 -1.06
CA GLN A 168 -5.22 15.28 -1.87
C GLN A 168 -6.39 15.98 -1.16
N PRO A 169 -6.11 16.90 -0.21
CA PRO A 169 -7.15 17.51 0.61
C PRO A 169 -8.17 18.29 -0.23
N ASN A 170 -9.40 18.30 0.24
CA ASN A 170 -10.50 18.98 -0.41
C ASN A 170 -10.38 20.51 -0.31
N ALA A 171 -10.38 21.19 -1.45
CA ALA A 171 -10.46 22.66 -1.56
C ALA A 171 -11.59 23.10 -2.52
N PHE A 172 -12.42 22.18 -3.03
CA PHE A 172 -13.45 22.46 -4.03
C PHE A 172 -14.84 21.98 -3.61
N TYR A 173 -14.96 20.78 -3.07
CA TYR A 173 -16.25 20.16 -2.79
C TYR A 173 -16.90 20.72 -1.52
N PRO A 174 -18.25 20.81 -1.49
CA PRO A 174 -18.99 21.32 -0.33
C PRO A 174 -18.92 20.38 0.90
N SER A 175 -18.63 19.09 0.70
CA SER A 175 -18.51 18.11 1.77
C SER A 175 -17.55 16.97 1.40
N HIS A 176 -17.16 16.18 2.40
CA HIS A 176 -16.36 14.99 2.23
C HIS A 176 -17.08 13.92 1.38
N GLU A 177 -18.37 13.73 1.62
CA GLU A 177 -19.21 12.77 0.89
C GLU A 177 -19.33 13.14 -0.60
N ALA A 178 -19.45 14.45 -0.92
CA ALA A 178 -19.48 14.90 -2.30
C ALA A 178 -18.15 14.61 -3.03
N TYR A 179 -17.02 14.78 -2.34
CA TYR A 179 -15.71 14.44 -2.89
C TYR A 179 -15.57 12.92 -3.09
N LEU A 180 -15.96 12.12 -2.10
CA LEU A 180 -15.96 10.66 -2.19
C LEU A 180 -16.83 10.16 -3.35
N ALA A 181 -17.99 10.77 -3.61
CA ALA A 181 -18.87 10.35 -4.69
C ALA A 181 -18.22 10.47 -6.08
N ASP A 182 -17.51 11.56 -6.35
CA ASP A 182 -16.78 11.72 -7.61
C ASP A 182 -15.56 10.76 -7.67
N LEU A 183 -14.87 10.54 -6.55
CA LEU A 183 -13.77 9.56 -6.48
C LEU A 183 -14.25 8.12 -6.73
N VAL A 184 -15.41 7.75 -6.23
CA VAL A 184 -16.02 6.43 -6.51
C VAL A 184 -16.18 6.24 -8.03
N ALA A 185 -16.78 7.23 -8.70
CA ALA A 185 -16.99 7.16 -10.15
C ALA A 185 -15.66 7.17 -10.94
N ALA A 186 -14.67 7.94 -10.48
CA ALA A 186 -13.39 8.09 -11.16
C ALA A 186 -12.48 6.86 -10.99
N MET A 187 -12.51 6.19 -9.82
CA MET A 187 -11.62 5.05 -9.52
C MET A 187 -12.19 3.69 -9.91
N GLN A 188 -13.51 3.55 -10.00
CA GLN A 188 -14.16 2.29 -10.38
C GLN A 188 -13.58 1.68 -11.67
N PRO A 189 -13.35 2.42 -12.78
CA PRO A 189 -12.76 1.84 -13.99
C PRO A 189 -11.35 1.30 -13.80
N GLU A 190 -10.52 1.91 -12.96
CA GLU A 190 -9.18 1.41 -12.61
C GLU A 190 -9.27 0.07 -11.89
N TYR A 191 -10.14 -0.03 -10.89
CA TYR A 191 -10.32 -1.27 -10.11
C TYR A 191 -10.83 -2.41 -10.97
N GLU A 192 -11.82 -2.14 -11.82
CA GLU A 192 -12.37 -3.12 -12.74
C GLU A 192 -11.34 -3.58 -13.79
N ALA A 193 -10.49 -2.67 -14.29
CA ALA A 193 -9.44 -3.00 -15.24
C ALA A 193 -8.36 -3.92 -14.61
N ILE A 194 -7.98 -3.69 -13.37
CA ILE A 194 -7.04 -4.56 -12.62
C ILE A 194 -7.65 -5.97 -12.46
N ALA A 195 -8.89 -6.05 -11.99
CA ALA A 195 -9.58 -7.33 -11.80
C ALA A 195 -9.80 -8.07 -13.15
N ALA A 196 -10.18 -7.34 -14.21
CA ALA A 196 -10.35 -7.90 -15.56
C ALA A 196 -9.03 -8.39 -16.18
N ALA A 197 -7.89 -7.82 -15.74
CA ALA A 197 -6.57 -8.30 -16.13
C ALA A 197 -6.20 -9.67 -15.53
N GLY A 198 -6.99 -10.16 -14.55
CA GLY A 198 -6.78 -11.41 -13.84
C GLY A 198 -5.94 -11.28 -12.57
N PHE A 199 -5.70 -10.06 -12.12
CA PHE A 199 -4.97 -9.77 -10.87
C PHE A 199 -5.93 -9.63 -9.70
N GLN A 200 -5.50 -10.04 -8.50
CA GLN A 200 -6.18 -9.66 -7.28
C GLN A 200 -5.98 -8.14 -7.09
N LEU A 201 -7.08 -7.40 -6.93
CA LEU A 201 -7.02 -5.96 -6.65
C LEU A 201 -6.63 -5.74 -5.20
N GLN A 202 -5.52 -5.04 -4.93
CA GLN A 202 -5.21 -4.54 -3.60
C GLN A 202 -5.61 -3.08 -3.47
N LEU A 203 -6.39 -2.78 -2.44
CA LEU A 203 -6.80 -1.43 -2.09
C LEU A 203 -5.98 -0.95 -0.89
N ASP A 204 -5.19 0.10 -1.08
CA ASP A 204 -4.39 0.68 0.00
C ASP A 204 -5.23 1.69 0.77
N CYS A 205 -5.42 1.43 2.07
CA CYS A 205 -6.32 2.17 2.95
C CYS A 205 -5.62 2.69 4.22
N PRO A 206 -4.51 3.41 4.14
CA PRO A 206 -3.88 4.03 5.31
C PRO A 206 -4.73 5.16 5.91
N ASP A 207 -5.75 5.63 5.18
CA ASP A 207 -6.75 6.56 5.68
C ASP A 207 -7.53 6.01 6.87
N LEU A 208 -7.66 4.69 7.00
CA LEU A 208 -8.40 4.06 8.09
C LEU A 208 -7.64 4.08 9.42
N ALA A 209 -6.33 4.25 9.40
CA ALA A 209 -5.49 4.25 10.60
C ALA A 209 -4.48 5.42 10.62
N MET A 210 -3.48 5.44 9.72
CA MET A 210 -2.41 6.44 9.69
C MET A 210 -2.94 7.87 9.64
N SER A 211 -4.06 8.11 8.96
CA SER A 211 -4.60 9.46 8.82
C SER A 211 -5.05 10.08 10.14
N ARG A 212 -5.27 9.28 11.18
CA ARG A 212 -5.63 9.76 12.52
C ARG A 212 -4.60 10.72 13.10
N HIS A 213 -3.31 10.40 12.97
CA HIS A 213 -2.21 11.21 13.49
C HIS A 213 -1.50 12.05 12.41
N THR A 214 -1.99 12.00 11.15
CA THR A 214 -1.44 12.78 10.03
C THR A 214 -2.47 13.74 9.44
N GLY A 215 -3.22 13.35 8.42
CA GLY A 215 -4.16 14.21 7.70
C GLY A 215 -5.36 14.67 8.52
N TYR A 216 -5.84 13.86 9.46
CA TYR A 216 -7.02 14.09 10.28
C TYR A 216 -6.70 14.32 11.77
N GLN A 217 -5.50 14.76 12.09
CA GLN A 217 -5.03 14.96 13.47
C GLN A 217 -5.84 16.01 14.27
N ASP A 218 -6.55 16.91 13.60
CA ASP A 218 -7.40 17.93 14.25
C ASP A 218 -8.82 17.42 14.56
N MET A 219 -9.21 16.26 14.05
CA MET A 219 -10.51 15.66 14.33
C MET A 219 -10.55 15.06 15.74
N THR A 220 -11.72 15.09 16.36
CA THR A 220 -12.00 14.21 17.50
C THR A 220 -12.01 12.74 17.03
N GLU A 221 -11.87 11.80 17.95
CA GLU A 221 -11.93 10.39 17.61
C GLU A 221 -13.28 10.00 16.98
N ALA A 222 -14.39 10.53 17.50
CA ALA A 222 -15.72 10.28 16.95
C ALA A 222 -15.90 10.83 15.52
N GLU A 223 -15.34 12.00 15.21
CA GLU A 223 -15.33 12.53 13.86
C GLU A 223 -14.46 11.70 12.92
N PHE A 224 -13.30 11.26 13.38
CA PHE A 224 -12.43 10.37 12.63
C PHE A 224 -13.12 9.04 12.31
N LEU A 225 -13.72 8.38 13.31
CA LEU A 225 -14.45 7.11 13.12
C LEU A 225 -15.61 7.27 12.13
N LYS A 226 -16.34 8.38 12.18
CA LYS A 226 -17.38 8.69 11.19
C LYS A 226 -16.80 8.87 9.78
N THR A 227 -15.66 9.54 9.66
CA THR A 227 -14.99 9.77 8.38
C THR A 227 -14.52 8.48 7.75
N ILE A 228 -13.88 7.59 8.51
CA ILE A 228 -13.41 6.32 7.97
C ILE A 228 -14.55 5.36 7.63
N ALA A 229 -15.68 5.43 8.33
CA ALA A 229 -16.89 4.69 7.93
C ALA A 229 -17.39 5.14 6.54
N ALA A 230 -17.45 6.45 6.29
CA ALA A 230 -17.81 6.97 4.97
C ALA A 230 -16.78 6.58 3.89
N ASN A 231 -15.48 6.53 4.23
CA ASN A 231 -14.44 6.06 3.32
C ASN A 231 -14.64 4.59 2.93
N VAL A 232 -14.99 3.72 3.89
CA VAL A 232 -15.28 2.30 3.61
C VAL A 232 -16.57 2.14 2.79
N GLU A 233 -17.61 2.94 3.04
CA GLU A 233 -18.80 2.94 2.19
C GLU A 233 -18.47 3.32 0.74
N ALA A 234 -17.63 4.34 0.54
CA ALA A 234 -17.14 4.73 -0.78
C ALA A 234 -16.31 3.63 -1.45
N LEU A 235 -15.41 2.99 -0.72
CA LEU A 235 -14.63 1.85 -1.22
C LEU A 235 -15.54 0.69 -1.63
N ASN A 236 -16.55 0.38 -0.82
CA ASN A 236 -17.52 -0.66 -1.11
C ASN A 236 -18.35 -0.35 -2.37
N ALA A 237 -18.74 0.92 -2.55
CA ALA A 237 -19.44 1.37 -3.76
C ALA A 237 -18.55 1.29 -5.00
N ALA A 238 -17.30 1.76 -4.93
CA ALA A 238 -16.37 1.73 -6.06
C ALA A 238 -15.97 0.31 -6.50
N THR A 239 -16.14 -0.68 -5.61
CA THR A 239 -15.80 -2.10 -5.87
C THR A 239 -17.02 -2.99 -6.03
N ALA A 240 -18.22 -2.44 -6.19
CA ALA A 240 -19.47 -3.18 -6.20
C ALA A 240 -19.53 -4.31 -7.24
N ASN A 241 -18.87 -4.14 -8.37
CA ASN A 241 -18.84 -5.10 -9.50
C ASN A 241 -17.71 -6.15 -9.39
N ILE A 242 -16.87 -6.09 -8.34
CA ILE A 242 -15.74 -7.01 -8.15
C ILE A 242 -16.07 -8.00 -7.02
N ALA A 243 -15.81 -9.28 -7.25
CA ALA A 243 -16.03 -10.30 -6.22
C ALA A 243 -15.10 -10.07 -5.01
N PRO A 244 -15.58 -10.21 -3.78
CA PRO A 244 -14.78 -9.99 -2.57
C PRO A 244 -13.46 -10.77 -2.54
N GLU A 245 -13.47 -12.01 -3.04
CA GLU A 245 -12.31 -12.91 -3.08
C GLU A 245 -11.24 -12.46 -4.09
N ALA A 246 -11.63 -11.67 -5.09
CA ALA A 246 -10.71 -11.04 -6.03
C ALA A 246 -10.07 -9.76 -5.49
N MET A 247 -10.35 -9.41 -4.23
CA MET A 247 -9.88 -8.18 -3.60
C MET A 247 -9.15 -8.44 -2.29
N ARG A 248 -8.18 -7.58 -2.02
CA ARG A 248 -7.47 -7.48 -0.74
C ARG A 248 -7.33 -6.01 -0.34
N MET A 249 -7.26 -5.73 0.94
CA MET A 249 -7.16 -4.38 1.48
C MET A 249 -6.01 -4.30 2.48
N HIS A 250 -5.22 -3.24 2.41
CA HIS A 250 -4.13 -2.98 3.35
C HIS A 250 -4.46 -1.82 4.28
N VAL A 251 -4.44 -2.08 5.58
CA VAL A 251 -4.55 -1.09 6.65
C VAL A 251 -3.15 -0.80 7.20
N CYS A 252 -2.80 0.49 7.28
CA CYS A 252 -1.44 0.91 7.63
C CYS A 252 -1.49 2.05 8.64
N TRP A 253 -0.60 2.01 9.65
CA TRP A 253 -0.42 3.08 10.63
C TRP A 253 0.74 4.02 10.29
N GLY A 254 1.48 3.72 9.24
CA GLY A 254 2.57 4.56 8.77
C GLY A 254 3.90 3.82 8.67
N ASN A 255 4.47 3.84 7.47
CA ASN A 255 5.72 3.12 7.16
C ASN A 255 6.94 3.99 7.45
N TYR A 256 7.15 4.36 8.71
CA TYR A 256 8.32 5.13 9.16
C TYR A 256 8.74 4.72 10.57
N GLU A 257 10.03 4.90 10.89
CA GLU A 257 10.60 4.58 12.19
C GLU A 257 10.45 5.79 13.14
N GLY A 258 9.22 6.01 13.60
CA GLY A 258 8.87 7.07 14.54
C GLY A 258 8.37 6.54 15.88
N PRO A 259 8.00 7.45 16.81
CA PRO A 259 7.42 7.07 18.11
C PRO A 259 6.08 6.34 17.98
N HIS A 260 5.22 6.78 17.07
CA HIS A 260 3.90 6.20 16.83
C HIS A 260 2.97 6.15 18.07
N ASP A 261 3.19 7.01 19.05
CA ASP A 261 2.41 7.09 20.29
C ASP A 261 1.04 7.78 20.14
N PHE A 262 0.71 8.20 18.90
CA PHE A 262 -0.59 8.72 18.50
C PHE A 262 -1.35 7.79 17.55
N ASP A 263 -0.88 6.58 17.36
CA ASP A 263 -1.58 5.58 16.54
C ASP A 263 -2.95 5.25 17.16
N ILE A 264 -3.98 5.20 16.33
CA ILE A 264 -5.28 4.72 16.79
C ILE A 264 -5.20 3.20 17.03
N PRO A 265 -5.68 2.68 18.16
CA PRO A 265 -5.66 1.25 18.40
C PRO A 265 -6.60 0.51 17.42
N LEU A 266 -6.20 -0.70 17.01
CA LEU A 266 -7.00 -1.55 16.12
C LEU A 266 -8.41 -1.79 16.66
N GLU A 267 -8.56 -1.95 17.98
CA GLU A 267 -9.85 -2.16 18.64
C GLU A 267 -10.88 -1.07 18.29
N ALA A 268 -10.44 0.18 18.14
CA ALA A 268 -11.32 1.30 17.79
C ALA A 268 -11.82 1.28 16.34
N ILE A 269 -11.10 0.64 15.41
CA ILE A 269 -11.40 0.66 13.98
C ILE A 269 -11.78 -0.70 13.39
N ILE A 270 -11.66 -1.80 14.17
CA ILE A 270 -11.78 -3.17 13.63
C ILE A 270 -13.14 -3.44 12.99
N GLU A 271 -14.24 -2.95 13.57
CA GLU A 271 -15.58 -3.14 13.00
C GLU A 271 -15.72 -2.45 11.63
N THR A 272 -15.18 -1.23 11.51
CA THR A 272 -15.13 -0.49 10.25
C THR A 272 -14.28 -1.22 9.21
N VAL A 273 -13.10 -1.71 9.59
CA VAL A 273 -12.21 -2.49 8.71
C VAL A 273 -12.91 -3.76 8.22
N LEU A 274 -13.59 -4.49 9.09
CA LEU A 274 -14.30 -5.73 8.75
C LEU A 274 -15.55 -5.50 7.88
N SER A 275 -16.13 -4.29 7.88
CA SER A 275 -17.26 -3.93 7.03
C SER A 275 -16.88 -3.69 5.55
N ALA A 276 -15.59 -3.57 5.24
CA ALA A 276 -15.09 -3.46 3.87
C ALA A 276 -15.32 -4.75 3.08
N ARG A 277 -15.64 -4.62 1.78
CA ARG A 277 -15.91 -5.77 0.89
C ARG A 277 -14.74 -6.72 0.64
N PRO A 278 -13.47 -6.27 0.50
CA PRO A 278 -12.34 -7.16 0.25
C PRO A 278 -12.30 -8.33 1.22
N ALA A 279 -12.12 -9.56 0.69
CA ALA A 279 -12.08 -10.76 1.52
C ALA A 279 -10.76 -10.90 2.28
N THR A 280 -9.64 -10.41 1.74
CA THR A 280 -8.33 -10.48 2.40
C THR A 280 -7.97 -9.14 3.02
N ILE A 281 -7.57 -9.15 4.29
CA ILE A 281 -7.14 -7.95 5.03
C ILE A 281 -5.67 -8.09 5.42
N LEU A 282 -4.84 -7.17 4.91
CA LEU A 282 -3.43 -7.02 5.27
C LEU A 282 -3.32 -5.95 6.35
N PHE A 283 -2.51 -6.19 7.37
CA PHE A 283 -2.31 -5.28 8.49
C PHE A 283 -0.97 -5.49 9.17
N GLU A 284 -0.46 -4.47 9.85
CA GLU A 284 0.79 -4.53 10.59
C GLU A 284 0.68 -5.45 11.81
N ALA A 285 1.64 -6.37 11.98
CA ALA A 285 1.68 -7.30 13.11
C ALA A 285 3.10 -7.83 13.43
N ALA A 286 4.15 -7.34 12.76
CA ALA A 286 5.53 -7.70 13.05
C ALA A 286 6.25 -6.67 13.92
N ASN A 287 5.87 -5.40 13.81
CA ASN A 287 6.49 -4.34 14.58
C ASN A 287 5.95 -4.28 16.04
N PRO A 288 6.76 -3.79 17.00
CA PRO A 288 6.39 -3.82 18.42
C PRO A 288 5.18 -2.94 18.78
N ARG A 289 4.77 -2.03 17.90
CA ARG A 289 3.63 -1.14 18.11
C ARG A 289 2.30 -1.88 18.02
N HIS A 290 2.18 -2.80 17.06
CA HIS A 290 0.93 -3.50 16.69
C HIS A 290 0.99 -5.02 16.90
N GLU A 291 2.17 -5.62 17.22
CA GLU A 291 2.28 -7.05 17.41
C GLU A 291 1.29 -7.61 18.47
N HIS A 292 1.01 -6.85 19.52
CA HIS A 292 0.11 -7.25 20.60
C HIS A 292 -1.38 -7.29 20.16
N GLU A 293 -1.76 -6.62 19.09
CA GLU A 293 -3.15 -6.47 18.65
C GLU A 293 -3.72 -7.73 17.97
N TRP A 294 -2.93 -8.82 17.86
CA TRP A 294 -3.49 -10.13 17.51
C TRP A 294 -4.66 -10.55 18.44
N ALA A 295 -4.69 -10.05 19.66
CA ALA A 295 -5.76 -10.31 20.62
C ALA A 295 -7.10 -9.71 20.16
N VAL A 296 -7.11 -8.58 19.45
CA VAL A 296 -8.29 -7.96 18.86
C VAL A 296 -8.86 -8.86 17.76
N TRP A 297 -8.00 -9.33 16.85
CA TRP A 297 -8.41 -10.25 15.77
C TRP A 297 -9.01 -11.57 16.31
N LYS A 298 -8.52 -12.05 17.44
CA LYS A 298 -9.03 -13.26 18.07
C LYS A 298 -10.49 -13.13 18.53
N THR A 299 -10.91 -11.93 18.93
CA THR A 299 -12.25 -11.67 19.47
C THR A 299 -13.21 -11.07 18.46
N ALA A 300 -12.70 -10.49 17.36
CA ALA A 300 -13.50 -9.92 16.30
C ALA A 300 -14.21 -10.99 15.46
N ASP A 301 -15.37 -10.65 14.90
CA ASP A 301 -16.06 -11.52 13.93
C ASP A 301 -15.36 -11.44 12.56
N THR A 302 -14.42 -12.34 12.35
CA THR A 302 -13.66 -12.47 11.10
C THR A 302 -14.32 -13.41 10.09
N SER A 303 -15.61 -13.71 10.23
CA SER A 303 -16.34 -14.60 9.33
C SER A 303 -16.22 -14.13 7.87
N GLY A 304 -15.84 -15.04 6.97
CA GLY A 304 -15.67 -14.73 5.56
C GLY A 304 -14.41 -13.92 5.20
N LYS A 305 -13.53 -13.60 6.17
CA LYS A 305 -12.27 -12.90 5.92
C LYS A 305 -11.07 -13.83 5.96
N VAL A 306 -10.08 -13.51 5.13
CA VAL A 306 -8.72 -14.06 5.15
C VAL A 306 -7.82 -13.02 5.80
N LEU A 307 -7.05 -13.40 6.79
CA LEU A 307 -6.12 -12.52 7.49
C LEU A 307 -4.72 -12.64 6.87
N ALA A 308 -4.16 -11.51 6.51
CA ALA A 308 -2.79 -11.43 6.00
C ALA A 308 -1.94 -10.55 6.94
N PRO A 309 -1.61 -11.07 8.16
CA PRO A 309 -0.77 -10.33 9.09
C PRO A 309 0.61 -10.07 8.50
N GLY A 310 1.15 -8.90 8.76
CA GLY A 310 2.56 -8.62 8.59
C GLY A 310 3.37 -9.45 9.58
N LEU A 311 4.28 -10.26 9.08
CA LEU A 311 5.10 -11.15 9.89
C LEU A 311 6.59 -10.81 9.79
N ILE A 312 6.91 -9.89 8.89
CA ILE A 312 8.20 -9.24 8.70
C ILE A 312 8.02 -7.72 8.68
N ASP A 313 8.82 -7.03 9.47
CA ASP A 313 8.80 -5.57 9.57
C ASP A 313 9.39 -4.92 8.32
N SER A 314 8.80 -3.82 7.87
CA SER A 314 9.23 -3.04 6.70
C SER A 314 10.01 -1.76 7.07
N CYS A 315 10.27 -1.51 8.34
CA CYS A 315 10.96 -0.32 8.84
C CYS A 315 12.38 -0.58 9.33
N THR A 316 12.75 -1.83 9.62
CA THR A 316 14.06 -2.19 10.19
C THR A 316 14.83 -3.17 9.32
N ASN A 317 16.17 -3.18 9.47
CA ASN A 317 17.07 -4.09 8.77
C ASN A 317 17.29 -5.42 9.52
N TYR A 318 16.56 -5.71 10.58
CA TYR A 318 16.54 -7.04 11.19
C TYR A 318 15.85 -8.03 10.25
N ILE A 319 16.41 -9.22 10.11
CA ILE A 319 15.76 -10.31 9.39
C ILE A 319 15.13 -11.21 10.46
N GLU A 320 13.81 -11.33 10.44
CA GLU A 320 13.05 -12.18 11.32
C GLU A 320 13.45 -13.65 11.06
N THR A 321 13.63 -14.41 12.13
CA THR A 321 13.93 -15.84 11.96
C THR A 321 12.70 -16.58 11.47
N ALA A 322 12.90 -17.60 10.63
CA ALA A 322 11.80 -18.44 10.15
C ALA A 322 10.98 -19.05 11.29
N GLU A 323 11.62 -19.36 12.44
CA GLU A 323 10.95 -19.85 13.62
C GLU A 323 9.97 -18.82 14.22
N LEU A 324 10.38 -17.55 14.34
CA LEU A 324 9.50 -16.48 14.84
C LEU A 324 8.30 -16.27 13.91
N ILE A 325 8.56 -16.29 12.60
CA ILE A 325 7.52 -16.16 11.58
C ILE A 325 6.50 -17.32 11.69
N ALA A 326 7.00 -18.55 11.86
CA ALA A 326 6.14 -19.72 12.04
C ALA A 326 5.23 -19.59 13.27
N GLN A 327 5.79 -19.18 14.43
CA GLN A 327 5.03 -18.96 15.65
C GLN A 327 3.95 -17.88 15.49
N ARG A 328 4.26 -16.80 14.75
CA ARG A 328 3.28 -15.74 14.43
C ARG A 328 2.15 -16.30 13.55
N ILE A 329 2.44 -17.11 12.55
CA ILE A 329 1.43 -17.79 11.71
C ILE A 329 0.55 -18.70 12.55
N GLU A 330 1.16 -19.56 13.37
CA GLU A 330 0.44 -20.50 14.25
C GLU A 330 -0.55 -19.78 15.16
N ARG A 331 -0.17 -18.59 15.67
CA ARG A 331 -1.03 -17.75 16.51
C ARG A 331 -2.33 -17.36 15.79
N TYR A 332 -2.27 -16.89 14.55
CA TYR A 332 -3.46 -16.52 13.77
C TYR A 332 -4.24 -17.75 13.31
N ALA A 333 -3.57 -18.80 12.86
CA ALA A 333 -4.19 -20.05 12.45
C ALA A 333 -5.00 -20.71 13.56
N ALA A 334 -4.60 -20.52 14.80
CA ALA A 334 -5.30 -21.08 15.98
C ALA A 334 -6.73 -20.56 16.16
N PHE A 335 -7.08 -19.39 15.62
CA PHE A 335 -8.44 -18.84 15.76
C PHE A 335 -9.18 -18.63 14.43
N VAL A 336 -8.48 -18.45 13.27
CA VAL A 336 -9.16 -18.37 11.99
C VAL A 336 -9.07 -19.65 11.15
N GLY A 337 -8.20 -20.57 11.52
CA GLY A 337 -7.85 -21.73 10.70
C GLY A 337 -6.76 -21.44 9.68
N LYS A 338 -5.98 -22.46 9.36
CA LYS A 338 -4.81 -22.39 8.44
C LYS A 338 -5.15 -21.80 7.07
N ASP A 339 -6.29 -22.21 6.51
CA ASP A 339 -6.69 -21.83 5.15
C ASP A 339 -7.12 -20.35 5.03
N ARG A 340 -7.24 -19.66 6.15
CA ARG A 340 -7.57 -18.23 6.22
C ARG A 340 -6.43 -17.37 6.73
N VAL A 341 -5.18 -17.84 6.65
CA VAL A 341 -3.97 -17.07 6.96
C VAL A 341 -3.08 -17.00 5.73
N VAL A 342 -2.66 -15.79 5.38
CA VAL A 342 -1.65 -15.51 4.36
C VAL A 342 -0.49 -14.78 5.03
N ALA A 343 0.73 -15.25 4.91
CA ALA A 343 1.91 -14.60 5.48
C ALA A 343 2.32 -13.39 4.66
N SER A 344 2.39 -12.19 5.28
CA SER A 344 2.69 -10.93 4.59
C SER A 344 3.81 -10.12 5.27
N SER A 345 4.20 -8.99 4.67
CA SER A 345 4.97 -7.93 5.31
C SER A 345 4.06 -6.91 5.99
N ASP A 346 4.57 -6.18 6.97
CA ASP A 346 3.83 -5.09 7.64
C ASP A 346 3.38 -4.01 6.65
N CYS A 347 4.31 -3.56 5.80
CA CYS A 347 4.05 -2.58 4.74
C CYS A 347 4.97 -2.88 3.54
N GLY A 348 5.00 -1.98 2.55
CA GLY A 348 5.90 -2.06 1.41
C GLY A 348 7.35 -1.65 1.75
N PHE A 349 8.31 -2.10 0.94
CA PHE A 349 9.73 -1.79 1.10
C PHE A 349 10.20 -0.58 0.29
N GLY A 350 9.30 0.09 -0.43
CA GLY A 350 9.64 1.24 -1.28
C GLY A 350 8.46 2.17 -1.52
N THR A 351 7.88 2.74 -0.47
CA THR A 351 6.63 3.51 -0.47
C THR A 351 6.61 4.65 -1.48
N PHE A 352 7.69 5.41 -1.59
CA PHE A 352 7.89 6.48 -2.60
C PHE A 352 9.25 6.31 -3.27
N ALA A 353 9.40 6.84 -4.48
CA ALA A 353 10.68 6.87 -5.18
C ALA A 353 11.70 7.68 -4.36
N GLY A 354 12.87 7.10 -4.11
CA GLY A 354 13.89 7.70 -3.25
C GLY A 354 13.68 7.52 -1.75
N TYR A 355 12.58 6.91 -1.33
CA TYR A 355 12.25 6.61 0.06
C TYR A 355 12.51 5.14 0.36
N GLY A 356 13.47 4.85 1.19
CA GLY A 356 13.79 3.48 1.57
C GLY A 356 14.59 3.45 2.86
N LYS A 357 14.16 2.61 3.82
CA LYS A 357 14.83 2.40 5.10
C LYS A 357 15.51 1.06 5.16
N VAL A 358 14.85 0.07 4.57
CA VAL A 358 15.37 -1.29 4.51
C VAL A 358 16.28 -1.39 3.29
N ASP A 359 17.51 -1.86 3.53
CA ASP A 359 18.44 -2.15 2.43
C ASP A 359 17.79 -3.14 1.43
N PRO A 360 17.89 -2.90 0.12
CA PRO A 360 17.30 -3.78 -0.88
C PRO A 360 17.67 -5.26 -0.72
N ALA A 361 18.94 -5.56 -0.38
CA ALA A 361 19.35 -6.93 -0.18
C ALA A 361 18.73 -7.56 1.08
N VAL A 362 18.46 -6.75 2.11
CA VAL A 362 17.76 -7.19 3.32
C VAL A 362 16.28 -7.45 3.03
N ALA A 363 15.62 -6.60 2.27
CA ALA A 363 14.22 -6.81 1.88
C ALA A 363 14.00 -8.17 1.21
N TRP A 364 14.86 -8.55 0.27
CA TRP A 364 14.78 -9.86 -0.39
C TRP A 364 15.04 -11.04 0.58
N LYS A 365 15.96 -10.89 1.52
CA LYS A 365 16.22 -11.90 2.57
C LYS A 365 15.03 -12.05 3.52
N LYS A 366 14.36 -10.95 3.86
CA LYS A 366 13.12 -10.97 4.67
C LYS A 366 12.01 -11.76 3.96
N LEU A 367 11.81 -11.56 2.64
CA LEU A 367 10.85 -12.33 1.85
C LEU A 367 11.19 -13.83 1.80
N SER A 368 12.47 -14.19 1.68
CA SER A 368 12.89 -15.59 1.76
C SER A 368 12.62 -16.19 3.15
N ALA A 369 12.94 -15.46 4.22
CA ALA A 369 12.63 -15.90 5.59
C ALA A 369 11.12 -16.06 5.83
N LEU A 370 10.29 -15.20 5.22
CA LEU A 370 8.84 -15.30 5.25
C LEU A 370 8.37 -16.64 4.68
N ARG A 371 8.92 -17.07 3.52
CA ARG A 371 8.58 -18.35 2.91
C ARG A 371 9.04 -19.52 3.80
N GLU A 372 10.26 -19.47 4.31
CA GLU A 372 10.80 -20.51 5.20
C GLU A 372 9.91 -20.66 6.45
N GLY A 373 9.50 -19.57 7.07
CA GLY A 373 8.61 -19.56 8.23
C GLY A 373 7.23 -20.13 7.92
N ALA A 374 6.68 -19.78 6.76
CA ALA A 374 5.40 -20.34 6.30
C ALA A 374 5.48 -21.84 6.04
N ASP A 375 6.61 -22.35 5.52
CA ASP A 375 6.83 -23.79 5.32
C ASP A 375 6.94 -24.56 6.65
N ILE A 376 7.55 -23.94 7.67
CA ILE A 376 7.62 -24.50 9.01
C ILE A 376 6.23 -24.59 9.63
N ALA A 377 5.48 -23.51 9.61
CA ALA A 377 4.12 -23.46 10.16
C ALA A 377 3.19 -24.44 9.43
N ASP A 378 3.27 -24.51 8.11
CA ASP A 378 2.45 -25.43 7.29
C ASP A 378 2.63 -26.89 7.69
N LYS A 379 3.88 -27.30 7.98
CA LYS A 379 4.21 -28.65 8.45
C LYS A 379 3.74 -28.92 9.88
N ARG A 380 3.67 -27.92 10.76
CA ARG A 380 3.28 -28.06 12.16
C ARG A 380 1.77 -28.07 12.37
N ILE A 381 1.06 -27.29 11.58
CA ILE A 381 -0.39 -27.17 11.70
C ILE A 381 -1.10 -28.35 10.99
N GLY A 382 -0.47 -28.96 10.03
CA GLY A 382 -0.95 -30.15 9.29
C GLY A 382 -1.65 -29.80 8.00
#